data_69272e06c1813c0c1ad76e32fd03fde9
#
_entry.id   69272e06c1813c0c1ad76e32fd03fde9
#
_cell.length_a   1.000
_cell.length_b   1.000
_cell.length_c   1.000
_cell.angle_alpha   90.00
_cell.angle_beta   90.00
_cell.angle_gamma   90.00
#
_symmetry.space_group_name_H-M   'P 1'
#
loop_
_entity.id
_entity.type
_entity.pdbx_description
1 polymer ?
#
loop_
_entity_poly.entity_id
_entity_poly.type
_entity_poly.pdbx_seq_one_letter_code
_entity_poly.pdbx_strand_id
1 'polypeptide(L)'
;MKNIFKTLYIHGLDSSPKKNKLNIIKKKSTDFSFHLDYRNEKNTFKILSNCIKENNINSVIGSSFGGMLGYWLSKKHKIPSLLFNPAMHISKDKIYYEISDNKSPLTIVILGKNDEIVNPIKTKEILQKSNNNIKIIECDIGHKIDLITFKTQVDYFFKLLNNNKT
;
A
#
# COMPACT_ATOMS: atom_id res chain seq x y z
N MET A 1 -20.57 -12.36 10.13
CA MET A 1 -19.57 -13.14 9.38
C MET A 1 -18.17 -12.63 9.73
N LYS A 2 -17.21 -13.53 10.05
CA LYS A 2 -15.82 -13.13 10.29
C LYS A 2 -15.25 -12.52 8.99
N ASN A 3 -14.70 -11.30 9.05
CA ASN A 3 -14.01 -10.73 7.89
C ASN A 3 -12.88 -11.66 7.45
N ILE A 4 -12.93 -12.11 6.20
CA ILE A 4 -11.92 -12.98 5.60
C ILE A 4 -10.60 -12.23 5.38
N PHE A 5 -10.67 -10.90 5.25
CA PHE A 5 -9.51 -10.04 5.04
C PHE A 5 -9.00 -9.47 6.36
N LYS A 6 -7.67 -9.44 6.46
CA LYS A 6 -6.90 -8.75 7.49
C LYS A 6 -5.94 -7.81 6.80
N THR A 7 -6.10 -6.51 7.01
CA THR A 7 -5.41 -5.48 6.25
C THR A 7 -4.48 -4.65 7.12
N LEU A 8 -3.23 -4.54 6.75
CA LEU A 8 -2.30 -3.58 7.31
C LEU A 8 -2.44 -2.24 6.58
N TYR A 9 -2.78 -1.18 7.32
CA TYR A 9 -2.76 0.19 6.79
C TYR A 9 -1.49 0.93 7.22
N ILE A 10 -0.74 1.43 6.24
CA ILE A 10 0.55 2.10 6.46
C ILE A 10 0.40 3.57 6.02
N HIS A 11 0.50 4.49 6.97
CA HIS A 11 0.38 5.93 6.71
C HIS A 11 1.62 6.52 6.04
N GLY A 12 1.51 7.74 5.52
CA GLY A 12 2.64 8.47 4.91
C GLY A 12 3.59 9.07 5.96
N LEU A 13 4.74 9.54 5.47
CA LEU A 13 5.70 10.30 6.28
C LEU A 13 5.01 11.52 6.90
N ASP A 14 5.39 11.87 8.13
CA ASP A 14 4.83 13.02 8.88
C ASP A 14 3.29 12.99 9.00
N SER A 15 2.71 11.81 9.04
CA SER A 15 1.27 11.57 9.13
C SER A 15 0.96 10.57 10.25
N SER A 16 -0.32 10.18 10.33
CA SER A 16 -0.81 9.15 11.25
C SER A 16 -2.00 8.42 10.63
N PRO A 17 -2.37 7.24 11.14
CA PRO A 17 -3.59 6.58 10.71
C PRO A 17 -4.82 7.44 11.03
N LYS A 18 -5.51 7.93 10.00
CA LYS A 18 -6.69 8.78 10.16
C LYS A 18 -7.93 7.94 10.42
N LYS A 19 -8.68 8.23 11.50
CA LYS A 19 -9.88 7.50 11.92
C LYS A 19 -10.91 7.31 10.78
N ASN A 20 -11.12 8.34 9.96
CA ASN A 20 -12.05 8.28 8.83
C ASN A 20 -11.63 7.27 7.75
N LYS A 21 -10.33 7.19 7.42
CA LYS A 21 -9.79 6.18 6.50
C LYS A 21 -9.87 4.77 7.10
N LEU A 22 -9.52 4.62 8.37
CA LEU A 22 -9.64 3.33 9.07
C LEU A 22 -11.09 2.84 9.10
N ASN A 23 -12.06 3.71 9.33
CA ASN A 23 -13.49 3.35 9.31
C ASN A 23 -13.95 2.82 7.93
N ILE A 24 -13.34 3.31 6.84
CA ILE A 24 -13.60 2.78 5.49
C ILE A 24 -13.07 1.35 5.38
N ILE A 25 -11.83 1.13 5.81
CA ILE A 25 -11.19 -0.20 5.75
C ILE A 25 -11.94 -1.21 6.63
N LYS A 26 -12.33 -0.82 7.86
CA LYS A 26 -13.05 -1.67 8.83
C LYS A 26 -14.36 -2.25 8.31
N LYS A 27 -15.00 -1.58 7.36
CA LYS A 27 -16.21 -2.10 6.70
C LYS A 27 -15.95 -3.33 5.81
N LYS A 28 -14.71 -3.58 5.43
CA LYS A 28 -14.30 -4.62 4.48
C LYS A 28 -13.36 -5.66 5.08
N SER A 29 -12.60 -5.27 6.10
CA SER A 29 -11.55 -6.11 6.66
C SER A 29 -11.31 -5.82 8.14
N THR A 30 -10.66 -6.73 8.84
CA THR A 30 -10.04 -6.41 10.14
C THR A 30 -8.80 -5.56 9.84
N ASP A 31 -8.78 -4.32 10.34
CA ASP A 31 -7.66 -3.41 10.13
C ASP A 31 -6.59 -3.55 11.21
N PHE A 32 -5.35 -3.44 10.79
CA PHE A 32 -4.16 -3.30 11.61
C PHE A 32 -3.49 -1.99 11.22
N SER A 33 -3.31 -1.09 12.18
CA SER A 33 -2.64 0.19 11.95
C SER A 33 -2.13 0.75 13.25
N PHE A 34 -0.97 1.35 13.20
CA PHE A 34 -0.36 2.04 14.33
C PHE A 34 0.46 3.21 13.82
N HIS A 35 0.70 4.18 14.69
CA HIS A 35 1.56 5.30 14.35
C HIS A 35 3.02 4.85 14.31
N LEU A 36 3.73 5.24 13.25
CA LEU A 36 5.16 5.00 13.05
C LEU A 36 5.89 6.33 12.90
N ASP A 37 6.88 6.54 13.73
CA ASP A 37 7.82 7.64 13.57
C ASP A 37 8.98 7.19 12.66
N TYR A 38 8.76 7.33 11.35
CA TYR A 38 9.73 6.89 10.34
C TYR A 38 11.10 7.59 10.41
N ARG A 39 11.18 8.74 11.08
CA ARG A 39 12.45 9.49 11.20
C ARG A 39 13.35 8.90 12.29
N ASN A 40 12.76 8.38 13.35
CA ASN A 40 13.47 7.83 14.50
C ASN A 40 13.48 6.29 14.50
N GLU A 41 12.52 5.63 13.86
CA GLU A 41 12.42 4.16 13.80
C GLU A 41 13.18 3.58 12.60
N LYS A 42 14.39 3.08 12.84
CA LYS A 42 15.25 2.50 11.80
C LYS A 42 14.79 1.12 11.32
N ASN A 43 13.96 0.42 12.10
CA ASN A 43 13.54 -0.95 11.82
C ASN A 43 12.11 -1.06 11.29
N THR A 44 11.55 0.04 10.79
CA THR A 44 10.14 0.11 10.35
C THR A 44 9.72 -1.05 9.46
N PHE A 45 10.51 -1.38 8.45
CA PHE A 45 10.19 -2.48 7.53
C PHE A 45 10.12 -3.83 8.25
N LYS A 46 11.05 -4.10 9.19
CA LYS A 46 11.08 -5.32 10.00
C LYS A 46 9.87 -5.39 10.94
N ILE A 47 9.53 -4.28 11.60
CA ILE A 47 8.35 -4.18 12.48
C ILE A 47 7.07 -4.50 11.70
N LEU A 48 6.86 -3.88 10.55
CA LEU A 48 5.71 -4.12 9.70
C LEU A 48 5.67 -5.57 9.17
N SER A 49 6.82 -6.09 8.77
CA SER A 49 6.95 -7.48 8.29
C SER A 49 6.60 -8.50 9.39
N ASN A 50 7.01 -8.26 10.63
CA ASN A 50 6.65 -9.10 11.77
C ASN A 50 5.15 -9.01 12.07
N CYS A 51 4.59 -7.80 12.06
CA CYS A 51 3.16 -7.60 12.23
C CYS A 51 2.33 -8.40 11.23
N ILE A 52 2.76 -8.43 9.95
CA ILE A 52 2.10 -9.24 8.90
C ILE A 52 2.10 -10.71 9.27
N LYS A 53 3.24 -11.26 9.69
CA LYS A 53 3.37 -12.68 10.05
C LYS A 53 2.55 -13.06 11.29
N GLU A 54 2.73 -12.32 12.38
CA GLU A 54 2.14 -12.61 13.69
C GLU A 54 0.61 -12.53 13.67
N ASN A 55 0.05 -11.65 12.84
CA ASN A 55 -1.41 -11.46 12.76
C ASN A 55 -2.05 -12.16 11.56
N ASN A 56 -1.27 -12.88 10.73
CA ASN A 56 -1.74 -13.50 9.49
C ASN A 56 -2.45 -12.47 8.58
N ILE A 57 -1.83 -11.30 8.40
CA ILE A 57 -2.33 -10.24 7.53
C ILE A 57 -2.22 -10.69 6.09
N ASN A 58 -3.27 -10.50 5.31
CA ASN A 58 -3.37 -10.99 3.94
C ASN A 58 -3.65 -9.90 2.90
N SER A 59 -3.53 -8.64 3.28
CA SER A 59 -3.55 -7.50 2.35
C SER A 59 -2.90 -6.26 2.97
N VAL A 60 -2.40 -5.35 2.13
CA VAL A 60 -1.78 -4.09 2.56
C VAL A 60 -2.44 -2.92 1.85
N ILE A 61 -2.68 -1.84 2.58
CA ILE A 61 -3.05 -0.53 2.03
C ILE A 61 -2.03 0.48 2.51
N GLY A 62 -1.39 1.22 1.61
CA GLY A 62 -0.37 2.18 1.97
C GLY A 62 -0.48 3.52 1.23
N SER A 63 0.03 4.60 1.84
CA SER A 63 0.00 5.94 1.25
C SER A 63 1.38 6.60 1.31
N SER A 64 1.83 7.21 0.21
CA SER A 64 3.10 7.95 0.13
C SER A 64 4.30 7.07 0.55
N PHE A 65 5.05 7.45 1.57
CA PHE A 65 6.14 6.63 2.14
C PHE A 65 5.63 5.26 2.60
N GLY A 66 4.48 5.22 3.27
CA GLY A 66 3.80 3.96 3.63
C GLY A 66 3.35 3.16 2.40
N GLY A 67 3.09 3.81 1.28
CA GLY A 67 2.82 3.17 -0.02
C GLY A 67 4.06 2.45 -0.57
N MET A 68 5.23 3.07 -0.50
CA MET A 68 6.50 2.46 -0.88
C MET A 68 6.81 1.25 0.01
N LEU A 69 6.68 1.38 1.33
CA LEU A 69 6.85 0.26 2.26
C LEU A 69 5.84 -0.87 1.97
N GLY A 70 4.58 -0.51 1.72
CA GLY A 70 3.51 -1.44 1.37
C GLY A 70 3.80 -2.23 0.10
N TYR A 71 4.39 -1.60 -0.92
CA TYR A 71 4.84 -2.26 -2.14
C TYR A 71 5.83 -3.40 -1.84
N TRP A 72 6.88 -3.11 -1.08
CA TRP A 72 7.92 -4.08 -0.78
C TRP A 72 7.45 -5.18 0.19
N LEU A 73 6.59 -4.83 1.16
CA LEU A 73 5.96 -5.80 2.04
C LEU A 73 5.02 -6.75 1.29
N SER A 74 4.24 -6.22 0.37
CA SER A 74 3.37 -6.98 -0.53
C SER A 74 4.18 -8.03 -1.32
N LYS A 75 5.28 -7.63 -1.94
CA LYS A 75 6.18 -8.54 -2.65
C LYS A 75 6.77 -9.61 -1.72
N LYS A 76 7.33 -9.19 -0.58
CA LYS A 76 7.97 -10.09 0.39
C LYS A 76 7.02 -11.16 0.93
N HIS A 77 5.80 -10.77 1.26
CA HIS A 77 4.81 -11.66 1.86
C HIS A 77 3.84 -12.28 0.85
N LYS A 78 3.96 -11.93 -0.43
CA LYS A 78 3.09 -12.42 -1.53
C LYS A 78 1.60 -12.14 -1.27
N ILE A 79 1.30 -10.97 -0.74
CA ILE A 79 -0.06 -10.53 -0.42
C ILE A 79 -0.47 -9.31 -1.27
N PRO A 80 -1.74 -9.20 -1.70
CA PRO A 80 -2.20 -8.09 -2.52
C PRO A 80 -2.08 -6.74 -1.81
N SER A 81 -1.94 -5.67 -2.60
CA SER A 81 -1.80 -4.32 -2.08
C SER A 81 -2.57 -3.27 -2.87
N LEU A 82 -3.01 -2.22 -2.16
CA LEU A 82 -3.55 -0.98 -2.71
C LEU A 82 -2.70 0.19 -2.22
N LEU A 83 -2.08 0.90 -3.15
CA LEU A 83 -1.07 1.90 -2.86
C LEU A 83 -1.49 3.26 -3.44
N PHE A 84 -1.49 4.30 -2.61
CA PHE A 84 -1.82 5.66 -2.98
C PHE A 84 -0.56 6.51 -3.05
N ASN A 85 -0.25 7.07 -4.21
CA ASN A 85 0.92 7.91 -4.46
C ASN A 85 2.20 7.35 -3.81
N PRO A 86 2.59 6.08 -4.07
CA PRO A 86 3.73 5.47 -3.39
C PRO A 86 5.03 6.18 -3.76
N ALA A 87 5.81 6.57 -2.75
CA ALA A 87 7.06 7.33 -2.91
C ALA A 87 8.22 6.43 -3.39
N MET A 88 8.08 5.78 -4.55
CA MET A 88 9.02 4.76 -5.05
C MET A 88 10.44 5.28 -5.26
N HIS A 89 10.63 6.57 -5.55
CA HIS A 89 11.94 7.19 -5.78
C HIS A 89 12.81 7.28 -4.51
N ILE A 90 12.23 7.08 -3.31
CA ILE A 90 12.94 7.10 -2.02
C ILE A 90 13.56 5.73 -1.69
N SER A 91 13.14 4.68 -2.39
CA SER A 91 13.60 3.30 -2.16
C SER A 91 15.05 3.11 -2.62
N LYS A 92 16.02 3.45 -1.76
CA LYS A 92 17.46 3.30 -2.03
C LYS A 92 18.14 2.17 -1.25
N ASP A 93 17.44 1.54 -0.30
CA ASP A 93 18.01 0.53 0.56
C ASP A 93 18.12 -0.83 -0.17
N LYS A 94 19.29 -1.49 -0.07
CA LYS A 94 19.57 -2.80 -0.66
C LYS A 94 18.56 -3.88 -0.25
N ILE A 95 17.97 -3.78 0.94
CA ILE A 95 16.93 -4.71 1.45
C ILE A 95 15.77 -4.90 0.47
N TYR A 96 15.44 -3.87 -0.30
CA TYR A 96 14.33 -3.93 -1.27
C TYR A 96 14.69 -4.67 -2.55
N TYR A 97 15.97 -4.73 -2.92
CA TYR A 97 16.42 -5.38 -4.16
C TYR A 97 16.61 -6.90 -4.01
N GLU A 98 16.72 -7.40 -2.78
CA GLU A 98 16.85 -8.84 -2.49
C GLU A 98 15.51 -9.59 -2.57
N ILE A 99 14.39 -8.86 -2.69
CA ILE A 99 13.07 -9.45 -2.87
C ILE A 99 12.88 -9.78 -4.36
N SER A 100 13.54 -10.84 -4.82
CA SER A 100 13.37 -11.34 -6.19
C SER A 100 12.04 -12.05 -6.35
N ASP A 101 11.39 -11.92 -7.52
CA ASP A 101 10.07 -12.48 -7.68
C ASP A 101 9.69 -12.90 -9.08
N ASN A 102 9.27 -14.17 -9.20
CA ASN A 102 8.68 -14.72 -10.42
C ASN A 102 7.13 -14.67 -10.40
N LYS A 103 6.50 -14.35 -9.26
CA LYS A 103 5.04 -14.16 -9.11
C LYS A 103 4.75 -13.04 -8.15
N SER A 104 4.45 -11.88 -8.68
CA SER A 104 4.00 -10.74 -7.88
C SER A 104 2.51 -10.82 -7.57
N PRO A 105 2.10 -10.52 -6.33
CA PRO A 105 0.70 -10.42 -5.98
C PRO A 105 0.03 -9.24 -6.70
N LEU A 106 -1.30 -9.25 -6.77
CA LEU A 106 -2.05 -8.11 -7.30
C LEU A 106 -1.67 -6.83 -6.56
N THR A 107 -1.18 -5.86 -7.29
CA THR A 107 -0.88 -4.52 -6.78
C THR A 107 -1.67 -3.49 -7.55
N ILE A 108 -2.53 -2.74 -6.85
CA ILE A 108 -3.23 -1.60 -7.42
C ILE A 108 -2.54 -0.34 -6.94
N VAL A 109 -2.17 0.52 -7.87
CA VAL A 109 -1.51 1.80 -7.59
C VAL A 109 -2.38 2.94 -8.09
N ILE A 110 -2.71 3.86 -7.19
CA ILE A 110 -3.41 5.09 -7.49
C ILE A 110 -2.38 6.21 -7.57
N LEU A 111 -2.29 6.85 -8.72
CA LEU A 111 -1.40 7.99 -8.95
C LEU A 111 -2.22 9.26 -9.15
N GLY A 112 -1.94 10.27 -8.36
CA GLY A 112 -2.45 11.63 -8.56
C GLY A 112 -1.68 12.33 -9.67
N LYS A 113 -2.35 12.73 -10.75
CA LYS A 113 -1.71 13.44 -11.87
C LYS A 113 -1.12 14.78 -11.43
N ASN A 114 -1.71 15.41 -10.41
CA ASN A 114 -1.34 16.71 -9.88
C ASN A 114 -0.53 16.58 -8.57
N ASP A 115 0.14 15.44 -8.35
CA ASP A 115 0.98 15.24 -7.17
C ASP A 115 2.31 15.99 -7.32
N GLU A 116 2.47 17.05 -6.52
CA GLU A 116 3.69 17.90 -6.50
C GLU A 116 4.76 17.38 -5.52
N ILE A 117 4.44 16.39 -4.69
CA ILE A 117 5.34 15.84 -3.68
C ILE A 117 6.01 14.57 -4.19
N VAL A 118 5.22 13.64 -4.72
CA VAL A 118 5.69 12.39 -5.32
C VAL A 118 5.44 12.45 -6.82
N ASN A 119 6.49 12.59 -7.61
CA ASN A 119 6.37 12.69 -9.06
C ASN A 119 5.71 11.42 -9.64
N PRO A 120 4.49 11.53 -10.22
CA PRO A 120 3.74 10.37 -10.69
C PRO A 120 4.39 9.70 -11.91
N ILE A 121 5.05 10.47 -12.78
CA ILE A 121 5.72 9.94 -13.97
C ILE A 121 6.89 9.05 -13.55
N LYS A 122 7.77 9.54 -12.68
CA LYS A 122 8.90 8.75 -12.16
C LYS A 122 8.43 7.51 -11.41
N THR A 123 7.38 7.63 -10.62
CA THR A 123 6.80 6.48 -9.90
C THR A 123 6.27 5.44 -10.88
N LYS A 124 5.56 5.86 -11.92
CA LYS A 124 5.04 4.99 -12.98
C LYS A 124 6.17 4.25 -13.70
N GLU A 125 7.23 4.96 -14.10
CA GLU A 125 8.41 4.38 -14.76
C GLU A 125 9.10 3.30 -13.91
N ILE A 126 9.26 3.55 -12.60
CA ILE A 126 9.86 2.59 -11.67
C ILE A 126 8.99 1.33 -11.57
N LEU A 127 7.68 1.50 -11.43
CA LEU A 127 6.75 0.39 -11.29
C LEU A 127 6.64 -0.45 -12.57
N GLN A 128 6.62 0.19 -13.74
CA GLN A 128 6.55 -0.51 -15.03
C GLN A 128 7.77 -1.37 -15.33
N LYS A 129 8.94 -0.99 -14.82
CA LYS A 129 10.18 -1.79 -14.94
C LYS A 129 10.19 -3.04 -14.06
N SER A 130 9.27 -3.15 -13.13
CA SER A 130 9.29 -4.23 -12.12
C SER A 130 8.67 -5.55 -12.59
N ASN A 131 8.15 -5.63 -13.81
CA ASN A 131 7.54 -6.83 -14.42
C ASN A 131 6.51 -7.55 -13.54
N ASN A 132 5.68 -6.79 -12.80
CA ASN A 132 4.78 -7.28 -11.78
C ASN A 132 3.31 -7.19 -12.21
N ASN A 133 2.44 -7.93 -11.54
CA ASN A 133 0.99 -7.83 -11.67
C ASN A 133 0.47 -6.51 -11.06
N ILE A 134 0.82 -5.39 -11.71
CA ILE A 134 0.52 -4.03 -11.25
C ILE A 134 -0.55 -3.41 -12.15
N LYS A 135 -1.61 -2.91 -11.52
CA LYS A 135 -2.62 -2.07 -12.15
C LYS A 135 -2.46 -0.63 -11.68
N ILE A 136 -2.08 0.26 -12.59
CA ILE A 136 -1.96 1.70 -12.32
C ILE A 136 -3.24 2.40 -12.74
N ILE A 137 -3.80 3.21 -11.83
CA ILE A 137 -4.98 4.05 -12.03
C ILE A 137 -4.55 5.49 -11.78
N GLU A 138 -4.62 6.32 -12.82
CA GLU A 138 -4.30 7.75 -12.73
C GLU A 138 -5.58 8.53 -12.44
N CYS A 139 -5.57 9.33 -11.37
CA CYS A 139 -6.69 10.15 -10.92
C CYS A 139 -6.33 11.64 -10.99
N ASP A 140 -7.34 12.47 -11.17
CA ASP A 140 -7.16 13.92 -11.23
C ASP A 140 -7.15 14.54 -9.82
N ILE A 141 -6.16 14.15 -9.03
CA ILE A 141 -5.95 14.51 -7.63
C ILE A 141 -4.48 14.87 -7.38
N GLY A 142 -4.21 15.55 -6.27
CA GLY A 142 -2.86 15.83 -5.79
C GLY A 142 -2.32 14.74 -4.85
N HIS A 143 -1.31 15.11 -4.03
CA HIS A 143 -0.68 14.17 -3.09
C HIS A 143 -1.64 13.65 -2.02
N LYS A 144 -2.47 14.53 -1.48
CA LYS A 144 -3.48 14.16 -0.46
C LYS A 144 -4.69 13.52 -1.12
N ILE A 145 -4.96 12.27 -0.73
CA ILE A 145 -6.12 11.53 -1.23
C ILE A 145 -7.35 11.93 -0.43
N ASP A 146 -8.38 12.45 -1.09
CA ASP A 146 -9.68 12.73 -0.50
C ASP A 146 -10.42 11.43 -0.11
N LEU A 147 -11.42 11.55 0.77
CA LEU A 147 -12.12 10.38 1.29
C LEU A 147 -12.99 9.65 0.26
N ILE A 148 -13.50 10.38 -0.73
CA ILE A 148 -14.34 9.78 -1.78
C ILE A 148 -13.47 8.89 -2.65
N THR A 149 -12.36 9.42 -3.14
CA THR A 149 -11.37 8.66 -3.92
C THR A 149 -10.84 7.48 -3.11
N PHE A 150 -10.46 7.70 -1.84
CA PHE A 150 -9.99 6.62 -0.97
C PHE A 150 -11.01 5.50 -0.84
N LYS A 151 -12.27 5.85 -0.53
CA LYS A 151 -13.36 4.87 -0.39
C LYS A 151 -13.60 4.11 -1.70
N THR A 152 -13.68 4.80 -2.81
CA THR A 152 -13.93 4.19 -4.14
C THR A 152 -12.85 3.15 -4.47
N GLN A 153 -11.60 3.48 -4.23
CA GLN A 153 -10.48 2.57 -4.54
C GLN A 153 -10.38 1.40 -3.55
N VAL A 154 -10.71 1.62 -2.27
CA VAL A 154 -10.81 0.55 -1.27
C VAL A 154 -11.95 -0.42 -1.64
N ASP A 155 -13.12 0.08 -2.01
CA ASP A 155 -14.25 -0.75 -2.44
C ASP A 155 -13.89 -1.57 -3.69
N TYR A 156 -13.23 -0.97 -4.66
CA TYR A 156 -12.75 -1.63 -5.87
C TYR A 156 -11.73 -2.73 -5.57
N PHE A 157 -10.74 -2.44 -4.72
CA PHE A 157 -9.72 -3.40 -4.31
C PHE A 157 -10.33 -4.66 -3.69
N PHE A 158 -11.20 -4.51 -2.70
CA PHE A 158 -11.83 -5.65 -2.06
C PHE A 158 -12.81 -6.41 -2.97
N LYS A 159 -13.46 -5.72 -3.92
CA LYS A 159 -14.25 -6.38 -4.96
C LYS A 159 -13.39 -7.31 -5.80
N LEU A 160 -12.22 -6.87 -6.25
CA LEU A 160 -11.29 -7.71 -7.02
C LEU A 160 -10.76 -8.89 -6.20
N LEU A 161 -10.43 -8.68 -4.91
CA LEU A 161 -9.96 -9.76 -4.04
C LEU A 161 -11.03 -10.84 -3.81
N ASN A 162 -12.30 -10.46 -3.75
CA ASN A 162 -13.40 -11.42 -3.63
C ASN A 162 -13.60 -12.23 -4.91
N ASN A 163 -13.49 -11.59 -6.08
CA ASN A 163 -13.68 -12.26 -7.38
C ASN A 163 -12.55 -13.26 -7.71
N ASN A 164 -11.34 -13.06 -7.16
CA ASN A 164 -10.20 -13.96 -7.39
C ASN A 164 -10.17 -15.17 -6.43
N LYS A 165 -11.19 -15.35 -5.60
CA LYS A 165 -11.31 -16.49 -4.68
C LYS A 165 -12.27 -17.56 -5.18
N THR A 166 -12.96 -17.30 -6.28
CA THR A 166 -13.78 -18.28 -7.02
C THR A 166 -12.96 -18.93 -8.11
#